data_5dbec243e60a35084adb2b084662c15a
#
_entry.id   5dbec243e60a35084adb2b084662c15a
#
_cell.length_a   1.000
_cell.length_b   1.000
_cell.length_c   1.000
_cell.angle_alpha   90.00
_cell.angle_beta   90.00
_cell.angle_gamma   90.00
#
_symmetry.space_group_name_H-M   'P 1'
#
loop_
_entity.id
_entity.type
_entity.pdbx_description
1 polymer ?
#
loop_
_entity_poly.entity_id
_entity_poly.type
_entity_poly.pdbx_seq_one_letter_code
_entity_poly.pdbx_strand_id
1 'polypeptide(L)'
;YDFIICRNRDYLNWRYFRHPFYKYKVIVALKNERILGYIVFREEKEAKTGYILDILGDLNYPHHIYFLVVKALRYFKKKEVENVCCSLTHKKYISVFRKIGFYPYEKTDCLIRFKDTQLQNVFFRRKNWHLTLGDGDFQGMK
;
A
#
# COMPACT_ATOMS: atom_id res chain seq x y z
N TYR A 1 -6.92 -11.39 6.21
CA TYR A 1 -7.68 -10.55 5.27
C TYR A 1 -8.91 -11.30 4.79
N ASP A 2 -10.06 -10.63 4.71
CA ASP A 2 -11.27 -11.19 4.11
C ASP A 2 -11.22 -11.03 2.58
N PHE A 3 -10.51 -10.01 2.10
CA PHE A 3 -10.27 -9.77 0.69
C PHE A 3 -8.90 -9.10 0.47
N ILE A 4 -8.14 -9.62 -0.47
CA ILE A 4 -6.85 -9.08 -0.91
C ILE A 4 -6.59 -9.50 -2.36
N ILE A 5 -6.07 -8.60 -3.19
CA ILE A 5 -5.57 -8.96 -4.51
C ILE A 5 -4.31 -9.81 -4.35
N CYS A 6 -4.22 -10.91 -5.11
CA CYS A 6 -3.08 -11.83 -5.04
C CYS A 6 -1.78 -11.12 -5.41
N ARG A 7 -0.82 -11.12 -4.48
CA ARG A 7 0.50 -10.51 -4.64
C ARG A 7 1.57 -11.57 -4.90
N ASN A 8 1.31 -12.38 -5.93
CA ASN A 8 2.30 -13.34 -6.38
C ASN A 8 3.43 -12.65 -7.16
N ARG A 9 4.47 -13.43 -7.50
CA ARG A 9 5.65 -12.95 -8.23
C ARG A 9 5.28 -12.27 -9.55
N ASP A 10 4.35 -12.86 -10.31
CA ASP A 10 4.00 -12.36 -11.65
C ASP A 10 3.26 -11.04 -11.56
N TYR A 11 2.30 -10.92 -10.61
CA TYR A 11 1.62 -9.67 -10.33
C TYR A 11 2.61 -8.56 -9.93
N LEU A 12 3.49 -8.82 -8.95
CA LEU A 12 4.47 -7.82 -8.48
C LEU A 12 5.43 -7.40 -9.58
N ASN A 13 5.90 -8.35 -10.40
CA ASN A 13 6.76 -8.06 -11.54
C ASN A 13 6.05 -7.21 -12.57
N TRP A 14 4.84 -7.59 -12.97
CA TRP A 14 4.04 -6.82 -13.92
C TRP A 14 3.72 -5.42 -13.39
N ARG A 15 3.26 -5.32 -12.17
CA ARG A 15 2.76 -4.07 -11.60
C ARG A 15 3.87 -3.06 -11.30
N TYR A 16 5.02 -3.53 -10.81
CA TYR A 16 6.05 -2.66 -10.28
C TYR A 16 7.41 -2.76 -10.97
N PHE A 17 7.91 -3.96 -11.23
CA PHE A 17 9.27 -4.11 -11.74
C PHE A 17 9.38 -3.93 -13.27
N ARG A 18 8.33 -4.27 -14.01
CA ARG A 18 8.27 -4.13 -15.47
C ARG A 18 7.41 -2.95 -15.93
N HIS A 19 7.05 -2.05 -15.03
CA HIS A 19 6.22 -0.90 -15.37
C HIS A 19 6.98 0.03 -16.34
N PRO A 20 6.41 0.39 -17.51
CA PRO A 20 7.16 1.09 -18.57
C PRO A 20 7.49 2.55 -18.22
N PHE A 21 6.66 3.22 -17.40
CA PHE A 21 6.76 4.65 -17.17
C PHE A 21 7.30 5.02 -15.79
N TYR A 22 7.11 4.19 -14.77
CA TYR A 22 7.47 4.53 -13.39
C TYR A 22 8.53 3.59 -12.82
N LYS A 23 9.47 4.18 -12.11
CA LYS A 23 10.46 3.44 -11.30
C LYS A 23 10.02 3.39 -9.86
N TYR A 24 9.76 2.20 -9.38
CA TYR A 24 9.37 1.96 -8.00
C TYR A 24 10.56 1.57 -7.14
N LYS A 25 10.48 1.90 -5.86
CA LYS A 25 11.38 1.43 -4.82
C LYS A 25 10.66 0.39 -3.98
N VAL A 26 11.38 -0.66 -3.61
CA VAL A 26 10.87 -1.72 -2.75
C VAL A 26 11.80 -1.88 -1.57
N ILE A 27 11.23 -1.89 -0.37
CA ILE A 27 11.94 -2.26 0.86
C ILE A 27 11.29 -3.53 1.39
N VAL A 28 12.11 -4.51 1.72
CA VAL A 28 11.67 -5.81 2.26
C VAL A 28 12.18 -5.93 3.69
N ALA A 29 11.31 -6.31 4.60
CA ALA A 29 11.69 -6.70 5.96
C ALA A 29 12.00 -8.21 5.99
N LEU A 30 13.20 -8.55 6.40
CA LEU A 30 13.68 -9.94 6.49
C LEU A 30 14.07 -10.28 7.93
N LYS A 31 13.82 -11.53 8.34
CA LYS A 31 14.35 -12.13 9.56
C LYS A 31 14.69 -13.59 9.25
N ASN A 32 15.94 -13.98 9.47
CA ASN A 32 16.43 -15.34 9.20
C ASN A 32 16.01 -15.84 7.81
N GLU A 33 16.30 -15.01 6.77
CA GLU A 33 15.97 -15.27 5.34
C GLU A 33 14.45 -15.33 5.02
N ARG A 34 13.59 -15.21 6.03
CA ARG A 34 12.15 -15.18 5.85
C ARG A 34 11.67 -13.75 5.61
N ILE A 35 10.84 -13.56 4.58
CA ILE A 35 10.18 -12.29 4.31
C ILE A 35 9.07 -12.07 5.35
N LEU A 36 9.16 -10.97 6.10
CA LEU A 36 8.16 -10.54 7.09
C LEU A 36 7.18 -9.53 6.51
N GLY A 37 7.55 -8.90 5.41
CA GLY A 37 6.73 -7.90 4.73
C GLY A 37 7.52 -7.08 3.75
N TYR A 38 6.82 -6.25 2.99
CA TYR A 38 7.43 -5.30 2.04
C TYR A 38 6.60 -4.03 1.94
N ILE A 39 7.22 -2.98 1.40
CA ILE A 39 6.58 -1.74 1.01
C ILE A 39 7.08 -1.31 -0.36
N VAL A 40 6.14 -0.87 -1.22
CA VAL A 40 6.43 -0.32 -2.55
C VAL A 40 6.06 1.15 -2.56
N PHE A 41 6.97 1.99 -3.06
CA PHE A 41 6.75 3.42 -3.11
C PHE A 41 7.50 4.06 -4.28
N ARG A 42 7.11 5.27 -4.65
CA ARG A 42 7.79 6.12 -5.63
C ARG A 42 7.74 7.59 -5.23
N GLU A 43 8.60 8.39 -5.81
CA GLU A 43 8.57 9.85 -5.73
C GLU A 43 8.13 10.46 -7.05
N GLU A 44 7.40 11.58 -6.96
CA GLU A 44 7.10 12.49 -8.05
C GLU A 44 7.87 13.77 -7.79
N LYS A 45 8.96 13.98 -8.52
CA LYS A 45 9.91 15.06 -8.21
C LYS A 45 9.32 16.46 -8.41
N GLU A 46 8.60 16.66 -9.53
CA GLU A 46 7.99 17.94 -9.85
C GLU A 46 6.95 18.38 -8.81
N ALA A 47 6.13 17.43 -8.37
CA ALA A 47 5.11 17.66 -7.34
C ALA A 47 5.65 17.57 -5.91
N LYS A 48 6.94 17.24 -5.71
CA LYS A 48 7.57 16.95 -4.42
C LYS A 48 6.72 15.99 -3.55
N THR A 49 6.06 15.04 -4.19
CA THR A 49 5.12 14.14 -3.55
C THR A 49 5.63 12.69 -3.60
N GLY A 50 5.59 12.02 -2.47
CA GLY A 50 5.85 10.59 -2.33
C GLY A 50 4.53 9.80 -2.31
N TYR A 51 4.54 8.65 -2.97
CA TYR A 51 3.39 7.74 -2.99
C TYR A 51 3.80 6.41 -2.41
N ILE A 52 3.11 5.97 -1.37
CA ILE A 52 3.16 4.58 -0.90
C ILE A 52 2.06 3.82 -1.63
N LEU A 53 2.47 2.91 -2.52
CA LEU A 53 1.57 2.23 -3.45
C LEU A 53 1.11 0.89 -2.93
N ASP A 54 1.99 0.14 -2.28
CA ASP A 54 1.64 -1.16 -1.73
C ASP A 54 2.42 -1.41 -0.44
N ILE A 55 1.79 -2.11 0.48
CA ILE A 55 2.41 -2.55 1.71
C ILE A 55 1.76 -3.86 2.16
N LEU A 56 2.56 -4.85 2.45
CA LEU A 56 2.11 -6.12 2.98
C LEU A 56 3.03 -6.58 4.11
N GLY A 57 2.44 -7.07 5.19
CA GLY A 57 3.16 -7.60 6.33
C GLY A 57 2.25 -8.41 7.24
N ASP A 58 2.84 -9.13 8.18
CA ASP A 58 2.07 -9.88 9.17
C ASP A 58 1.38 -8.94 10.15
N LEU A 59 0.05 -8.98 10.15
CA LEU A 59 -0.80 -8.15 11.00
C LEU A 59 -0.73 -8.50 12.49
N ASN A 60 -0.14 -9.64 12.84
CA ASN A 60 0.14 -10.02 14.23
C ASN A 60 1.39 -9.30 14.77
N TYR A 61 2.23 -8.81 13.87
CA TYR A 61 3.47 -8.10 14.20
C TYR A 61 3.49 -6.69 13.56
N PRO A 62 2.63 -5.76 14.01
CA PRO A 62 2.48 -4.44 13.39
C PRO A 62 3.74 -3.58 13.41
N HIS A 63 4.72 -3.91 14.27
CA HIS A 63 6.01 -3.23 14.29
C HIS A 63 6.82 -3.41 13.00
N HIS A 64 6.63 -4.51 12.25
CA HIS A 64 7.26 -4.68 10.94
C HIS A 64 6.70 -3.67 9.93
N ILE A 65 5.38 -3.47 9.96
CA ILE A 65 4.70 -2.48 9.12
C ILE A 65 5.19 -1.07 9.47
N TYR A 66 5.24 -0.76 10.77
CA TYR A 66 5.79 0.52 11.26
C TYR A 66 7.22 0.75 10.76
N PHE A 67 8.10 -0.24 10.89
CA PHE A 67 9.48 -0.16 10.43
C PHE A 67 9.57 0.12 8.92
N LEU A 68 8.79 -0.58 8.09
CA LEU A 68 8.76 -0.39 6.64
C LEU A 68 8.35 1.04 6.26
N VAL A 69 7.29 1.56 6.89
CA VAL A 69 6.81 2.93 6.64
C VAL A 69 7.86 3.95 7.06
N VAL A 70 8.45 3.81 8.25
CA VAL A 70 9.51 4.73 8.72
C VAL A 70 10.72 4.72 7.77
N LYS A 71 11.11 3.56 7.23
CA LYS A 71 12.19 3.48 6.24
C LYS A 71 11.84 4.21 4.94
N ALA A 72 10.61 4.06 4.44
CA ALA A 72 10.15 4.81 3.27
C ALA A 72 10.11 6.32 3.53
N LEU A 73 9.62 6.76 4.70
CA LEU A 73 9.62 8.17 5.07
C LEU A 73 11.03 8.77 5.19
N ARG A 74 12.00 8.01 5.70
CA ARG A 74 13.42 8.43 5.73
C ARG A 74 13.98 8.58 4.31
N TYR A 75 13.59 7.73 3.38
CA TYR A 75 13.96 7.89 1.99
C TYR A 75 13.36 9.17 1.41
N PHE A 76 12.07 9.41 1.59
CA PHE A 76 11.38 10.59 1.12
C PHE A 76 11.99 11.88 1.69
N LYS A 77 12.31 11.90 2.98
CA LYS A 77 13.01 13.04 3.62
C LYS A 77 14.35 13.36 2.94
N LYS A 78 15.15 12.33 2.59
CA LYS A 78 16.42 12.52 1.86
C LYS A 78 16.23 13.02 0.43
N LYS A 79 15.02 12.91 -0.13
CA LYS A 79 14.63 13.36 -1.46
C LYS A 79 13.85 14.67 -1.44
N GLU A 80 13.79 15.32 -0.27
CA GLU A 80 13.09 16.60 -0.08
C GLU A 80 11.62 16.54 -0.50
N VAL A 81 10.99 15.38 -0.33
CA VAL A 81 9.57 15.19 -0.55
C VAL A 81 8.81 15.90 0.56
N GLU A 82 7.84 16.74 0.17
CA GLU A 82 7.04 17.54 1.10
C GLU A 82 5.78 16.82 1.57
N ASN A 83 5.14 16.07 0.68
CA ASN A 83 3.90 15.37 0.97
C ASN A 83 4.04 13.88 0.70
N VAL A 84 3.44 13.03 1.54
CA VAL A 84 3.40 11.58 1.31
C VAL A 84 1.96 11.10 1.32
N CYS A 85 1.53 10.52 0.21
CA CYS A 85 0.18 10.01 0.00
C CYS A 85 0.15 8.48 -0.02
N CYS A 86 -0.95 7.93 0.50
CA CYS A 86 -1.26 6.50 0.41
C CYS A 86 -2.77 6.29 0.40
N SER A 87 -3.23 5.16 -0.13
CA SER A 87 -4.60 4.69 0.03
C SER A 87 -4.60 3.32 0.68
N LEU A 88 -5.38 3.14 1.73
CA LEU A 88 -5.43 1.92 2.52
C LEU A 88 -6.86 1.67 3.00
N THR A 89 -7.33 0.43 2.90
CA THR A 89 -8.65 0.05 3.37
C THR A 89 -8.63 -0.70 4.70
N HIS A 90 -7.57 -1.47 4.97
CA HIS A 90 -7.52 -2.34 6.14
C HIS A 90 -7.23 -1.57 7.45
N LYS A 91 -8.12 -1.70 8.46
CA LYS A 91 -8.09 -0.91 9.71
C LYS A 91 -6.77 -1.02 10.50
N LYS A 92 -6.12 -2.20 10.52
CA LYS A 92 -4.85 -2.36 11.26
C LYS A 92 -3.71 -1.56 10.60
N TYR A 93 -3.63 -1.53 9.26
CA TYR A 93 -2.67 -0.67 8.55
C TYR A 93 -2.96 0.79 8.80
N ILE A 94 -4.21 1.22 8.66
CA ILE A 94 -4.63 2.61 8.94
C ILE A 94 -4.23 3.02 10.36
N SER A 95 -4.40 2.13 11.36
CA SER A 95 -3.99 2.40 12.74
C SER A 95 -2.48 2.64 12.87
N VAL A 96 -1.65 1.84 12.18
CA VAL A 96 -0.20 2.03 12.16
C VAL A 96 0.18 3.37 11.52
N PHE A 97 -0.41 3.67 10.35
CA PHE A 97 -0.13 4.92 9.63
C PHE A 97 -0.53 6.15 10.44
N ARG A 98 -1.68 6.14 11.11
CA ARG A 98 -2.10 7.22 12.01
C ARG A 98 -1.10 7.47 13.15
N LYS A 99 -0.54 6.41 13.75
CA LYS A 99 0.50 6.52 14.79
C LYS A 99 1.81 7.14 14.29
N ILE A 100 2.03 7.11 12.98
CA ILE A 100 3.22 7.70 12.33
C ILE A 100 2.94 9.15 11.87
N GLY A 101 1.69 9.64 11.97
CA GLY A 101 1.31 11.01 11.62
C GLY A 101 0.58 11.14 10.28
N PHE A 102 0.08 10.05 9.71
CA PHE A 102 -0.81 10.15 8.55
C PHE A 102 -2.24 10.49 8.99
N TYR A 103 -2.85 11.44 8.31
CA TYR A 103 -4.23 11.85 8.53
C TYR A 103 -5.10 11.56 7.32
N PRO A 104 -6.40 11.24 7.49
CA PRO A 104 -7.33 11.11 6.38
C PRO A 104 -7.44 12.44 5.65
N TYR A 105 -7.17 12.43 4.35
CA TYR A 105 -7.27 13.62 3.50
C TYR A 105 -8.53 13.54 2.64
N GLU A 106 -8.79 12.39 2.05
CA GLU A 106 -9.91 12.16 1.13
C GLU A 106 -10.52 10.79 1.37
N LYS A 107 -11.82 10.65 1.09
CA LYS A 107 -12.51 9.36 1.08
C LYS A 107 -12.83 8.98 -0.36
N THR A 108 -12.38 7.81 -0.78
CA THR A 108 -12.69 7.26 -2.10
C THR A 108 -13.68 6.12 -1.94
N ASP A 109 -14.75 6.15 -2.74
CA ASP A 109 -15.71 5.05 -2.80
C ASP A 109 -15.18 3.92 -3.67
N CYS A 110 -15.26 2.70 -3.15
CA CYS A 110 -14.98 1.50 -3.91
C CYS A 110 -16.31 0.85 -4.31
N LEU A 111 -16.60 0.82 -5.61
CA LEU A 111 -17.80 0.21 -6.17
C LEU A 111 -17.46 -1.19 -6.68
N ILE A 112 -18.24 -2.19 -6.27
CA ILE A 112 -18.06 -3.58 -6.69
C ILE A 112 -19.37 -4.15 -7.17
N ARG A 113 -19.32 -4.82 -8.33
CA ARG A 113 -20.42 -5.61 -8.88
C ARG A 113 -20.14 -7.08 -8.67
N PHE A 114 -21.04 -7.79 -8.00
CA PHE A 114 -20.95 -9.23 -7.79
C PHE A 114 -21.78 -9.99 -8.83
N LYS A 115 -21.23 -11.08 -9.36
CA LYS A 115 -22.00 -12.08 -10.11
C LYS A 115 -22.63 -13.10 -9.15
N ASP A 116 -21.95 -13.40 -8.05
CA ASP A 116 -22.37 -14.39 -7.06
C ASP A 116 -22.83 -13.70 -5.78
N THR A 117 -24.10 -13.87 -5.45
CA THR A 117 -24.71 -13.29 -4.25
C THR A 117 -24.20 -13.93 -2.95
N GLN A 118 -23.64 -15.14 -2.97
CA GLN A 118 -23.08 -15.79 -1.79
C GLN A 118 -21.83 -15.05 -1.28
N LEU A 119 -21.10 -14.36 -2.17
CA LEU A 119 -19.93 -13.57 -1.81
C LEU A 119 -20.27 -12.22 -1.17
N GLN A 120 -21.51 -11.75 -1.28
CA GLN A 120 -21.91 -10.45 -0.73
C GLN A 120 -21.59 -10.32 0.76
N ASN A 121 -21.85 -11.34 1.56
CA ASN A 121 -21.62 -11.32 3.01
C ASN A 121 -20.14 -11.16 3.38
N VAL A 122 -19.23 -11.72 2.59
CA VAL A 122 -17.77 -11.57 2.77
C VAL A 122 -17.36 -10.13 2.45
N PHE A 123 -17.94 -9.56 1.41
CA PHE A 123 -17.58 -8.24 0.91
C PHE A 123 -18.16 -7.09 1.73
N PHE A 124 -19.25 -7.29 2.47
CA PHE A 124 -19.77 -6.24 3.40
C PHE A 124 -18.84 -5.95 4.58
N ARG A 125 -17.86 -6.82 4.88
CA ARG A 125 -16.85 -6.61 5.94
C ARG A 125 -15.64 -5.81 5.46
N ARG A 126 -15.85 -4.64 4.83
CA ARG A 126 -14.79 -3.78 4.24
C ARG A 126 -13.60 -3.50 5.17
N LYS A 127 -13.78 -3.52 6.48
CA LYS A 127 -12.73 -3.23 7.48
C LYS A 127 -11.54 -4.20 7.47
N ASN A 128 -11.73 -5.37 6.86
CA ASN A 128 -10.71 -6.42 6.74
C ASN A 128 -10.18 -6.57 5.30
N TRP A 129 -10.63 -5.71 4.38
CA TRP A 129 -10.09 -5.69 3.03
C TRP A 129 -8.71 -5.06 3.04
N HIS A 130 -7.84 -5.57 2.21
CA HIS A 130 -6.54 -4.97 1.97
C HIS A 130 -6.44 -4.55 0.51
N LEU A 131 -6.87 -3.33 0.25
CA LEU A 131 -6.63 -2.61 -1.00
C LEU A 131 -5.70 -1.44 -0.71
N THR A 132 -4.81 -1.19 -1.64
CA THR A 132 -3.80 -0.14 -1.58
C THR A 132 -3.88 0.73 -2.83
N LEU A 133 -3.15 1.83 -2.87
CA LEU A 133 -3.08 2.71 -4.03
C LEU A 133 -2.61 1.96 -5.30
N GLY A 134 -1.77 0.93 -5.13
CA GLY A 134 -1.27 0.10 -6.22
C GLY A 134 -2.30 -0.83 -6.84
N ASP A 135 -3.44 -1.06 -6.19
CA ASP A 135 -4.51 -1.92 -6.72
C ASP A 135 -5.46 -1.20 -7.69
N GLY A 136 -5.31 0.13 -7.84
CA GLY A 136 -6.10 0.96 -8.76
C GLY A 136 -5.25 1.65 -9.81
N ASP A 137 -5.92 2.29 -10.77
CA ASP A 137 -5.30 3.05 -11.86
C ASP A 137 -5.04 4.52 -11.51
N PHE A 138 -4.99 4.85 -10.23
CA PHE A 138 -4.77 6.23 -9.73
C PHE A 138 -3.45 6.87 -10.14
N GLN A 139 -2.61 6.16 -10.89
CA GLN A 139 -1.26 6.62 -11.24
C GLN A 139 -1.21 7.61 -12.40
N GLY A 140 -2.34 7.91 -13.03
CA GLY A 140 -2.44 8.81 -14.19
C GLY A 140 -3.30 10.05 -13.99
N MET A 141 -3.90 10.24 -12.82
CA MET A 141 -4.66 11.48 -12.55
C MET A 141 -3.68 12.60 -12.21
N LYS A 142 -3.48 13.48 -13.20
CA LYS A 142 -2.88 14.80 -13.02
C LYS A 142 -3.94 15.75 -12.49
#